data_31610e162910c4be009b8114ce4fce17
#
_entry.id   31610e162910c4be009b8114ce4fce17
#
_cell.length_a   1.000
_cell.length_b   1.000
_cell.length_c   1.000
_cell.angle_alpha   90.00
_cell.angle_beta   90.00
_cell.angle_gamma   90.00
#
_symmetry.space_group_name_H-M   'P 1'
#
loop_
_entity.id
_entity.type
_entity.pdbx_description
1 polymer ?
#
loop_
_entity_poly.entity_id
_entity_poly.type
_entity_poly.pdbx_seq_one_letter_code
_entity_poly.pdbx_strand_id
1 'polypeptide(L)'
;MQLIGILRWLVELGRIDVCAEVSMMSAYNAMPRVGHFHAVLHLFAYLQSNANKEIAMDSKYQDHLPHLEKAEWAEFYPWAKDELPPDMPKALGRAVKFLMFVDASHASNLVTRQSRTGVIIYVNRAPILWYSKKQNSVETSSFGSEFAALKTGVELFEGLRYKLQMMGVPIDGYCHTCVDNNSVVMNTSRPESTLKKKSNSVAYHYVRSKCAADLIRITWEGTKTNVADMLTKIHSGPERKRIADMVMYECKLLNEIKAEIKAMCVRFFLTPE
;
A
#
# COMPACT_ATOMS: atom_id res chain seq x y z
N MET A 1 -9.12 -20.54 -11.83
CA MET A 1 -8.56 -20.45 -10.48
C MET A 1 -7.03 -20.51 -10.45
N GLN A 2 -6.39 -21.50 -11.08
CA GLN A 2 -4.91 -21.64 -11.06
C GLN A 2 -4.15 -20.39 -11.52
N LEU A 3 -4.53 -19.77 -12.65
CA LEU A 3 -3.87 -18.56 -13.16
C LEU A 3 -3.90 -17.39 -12.18
N ILE A 4 -5.03 -17.18 -11.50
CA ILE A 4 -5.14 -16.14 -10.45
C ILE A 4 -4.26 -16.50 -9.25
N GLY A 5 -4.14 -17.78 -8.90
CA GLY A 5 -3.21 -18.23 -7.86
C GLY A 5 -1.75 -17.88 -8.16
N ILE A 6 -1.30 -18.11 -9.40
CA ILE A 6 0.05 -17.72 -9.86
C ILE A 6 0.23 -16.20 -9.78
N LEU A 7 -0.74 -15.40 -10.25
CA LEU A 7 -0.66 -13.94 -10.19
C LEU A 7 -0.63 -13.43 -8.74
N ARG A 8 -1.41 -14.02 -7.83
CA ARG A 8 -1.37 -13.67 -6.40
C ARG A 8 -0.01 -13.98 -5.80
N TRP A 9 0.57 -15.13 -6.12
CA TRP A 9 1.93 -15.46 -5.69
C TRP A 9 2.95 -14.43 -6.16
N LEU A 10 2.88 -13.99 -7.42
CA LEU A 10 3.75 -12.94 -7.94
C LEU A 10 3.55 -11.59 -7.22
N VAL A 11 2.32 -11.24 -6.87
CA VAL A 11 2.04 -10.05 -6.06
C VAL A 11 2.72 -10.15 -4.70
N GLU A 12 2.60 -11.29 -4.00
CA GLU A 12 3.25 -11.50 -2.69
C GLU A 12 4.80 -11.45 -2.80
N LEU A 13 5.37 -11.83 -3.94
CA LEU A 13 6.82 -11.76 -4.22
C LEU A 13 7.30 -10.36 -4.64
N GLY A 14 6.41 -9.35 -4.68
CA GLY A 14 6.82 -7.97 -4.93
C GLY A 14 6.31 -7.36 -6.25
N ARG A 15 5.49 -8.06 -7.05
CA ARG A 15 4.84 -7.45 -8.23
C ARG A 15 3.63 -6.62 -7.79
N ILE A 16 3.94 -5.53 -7.06
CA ILE A 16 2.95 -4.59 -6.52
C ILE A 16 2.15 -3.92 -7.64
N ASP A 17 2.78 -3.72 -8.79
CA ASP A 17 2.24 -3.07 -9.97
C ASP A 17 1.00 -3.74 -10.60
N VAL A 18 0.71 -4.98 -10.25
CA VAL A 18 -0.50 -5.71 -10.69
C VAL A 18 -1.45 -6.10 -9.53
N CYS A 19 -1.16 -5.62 -8.32
CA CYS A 19 -1.90 -6.00 -7.12
C CYS A 19 -3.40 -5.69 -7.22
N ALA A 20 -3.77 -4.50 -7.69
CA ALA A 20 -5.18 -4.08 -7.82
C ALA A 20 -5.95 -4.98 -8.79
N GLU A 21 -5.40 -5.21 -9.97
CA GLU A 21 -6.03 -6.02 -11.02
C GLU A 21 -6.18 -7.48 -10.58
N VAL A 22 -5.14 -8.05 -9.97
CA VAL A 22 -5.20 -9.42 -9.45
C VAL A 22 -6.26 -9.54 -8.35
N SER A 23 -6.35 -8.56 -7.46
CA SER A 23 -7.39 -8.48 -6.44
C SER A 23 -8.78 -8.35 -7.06
N MET A 24 -8.95 -7.55 -8.13
CA MET A 24 -10.21 -7.42 -8.87
C MET A 24 -10.62 -8.72 -9.55
N MET A 25 -9.69 -9.36 -10.26
CA MET A 25 -9.97 -10.62 -10.98
C MET A 25 -10.26 -11.77 -10.02
N SER A 26 -9.68 -11.78 -8.83
CA SER A 26 -9.97 -12.77 -7.79
C SER A 26 -11.44 -12.80 -7.37
N ALA A 27 -12.15 -11.68 -7.47
CA ALA A 27 -13.58 -11.60 -7.15
C ALA A 27 -14.47 -12.42 -8.09
N TYR A 28 -13.98 -12.79 -9.28
CA TYR A 28 -14.71 -13.53 -10.30
C TYR A 28 -14.37 -15.03 -10.36
N ASN A 29 -13.57 -15.53 -9.42
CA ASN A 29 -13.11 -16.92 -9.41
C ASN A 29 -14.27 -17.95 -9.33
N ALA A 30 -15.39 -17.60 -8.68
CA ALA A 30 -16.53 -18.50 -8.55
C ALA A 30 -17.33 -18.65 -9.86
N MET A 31 -17.42 -17.55 -10.64
CA MET A 31 -18.17 -17.54 -11.91
C MET A 31 -17.39 -16.74 -12.98
N PRO A 32 -16.28 -17.29 -13.49
CA PRO A 32 -15.47 -16.59 -14.50
C PRO A 32 -16.21 -16.56 -15.83
N ARG A 33 -16.07 -15.44 -16.55
CA ARG A 33 -16.54 -15.27 -17.92
C ARG A 33 -15.34 -15.17 -18.86
N VAL A 34 -15.55 -15.34 -20.19
CA VAL A 34 -14.51 -15.26 -21.18
C VAL A 34 -13.73 -13.93 -21.11
N GLY A 35 -14.42 -12.81 -20.90
CA GLY A 35 -13.75 -11.51 -20.71
C GLY A 35 -12.81 -11.46 -19.50
N HIS A 36 -13.17 -12.12 -18.40
CA HIS A 36 -12.26 -12.21 -17.24
C HIS A 36 -11.02 -13.05 -17.55
N PHE A 37 -11.17 -14.11 -18.34
CA PHE A 37 -10.04 -14.92 -18.80
C PHE A 37 -9.08 -14.11 -19.69
N HIS A 38 -9.61 -13.35 -20.65
CA HIS A 38 -8.79 -12.45 -21.48
C HIS A 38 -8.07 -11.38 -20.65
N ALA A 39 -8.74 -10.79 -19.64
CA ALA A 39 -8.09 -9.85 -18.74
C ALA A 39 -6.93 -10.48 -17.95
N VAL A 40 -7.07 -11.72 -17.52
CA VAL A 40 -5.98 -12.47 -16.85
C VAL A 40 -4.82 -12.74 -17.82
N LEU A 41 -5.08 -13.14 -19.07
CA LEU A 41 -4.03 -13.32 -20.08
C LEU A 41 -3.32 -11.99 -20.38
N HIS A 42 -4.04 -10.88 -20.41
CA HIS A 42 -3.46 -9.54 -20.57
C HIS A 42 -2.48 -9.20 -19.43
N LEU A 43 -2.81 -9.57 -18.18
CA LEU A 43 -1.89 -9.40 -17.05
C LEU A 43 -0.61 -10.24 -17.22
N PHE A 44 -0.70 -11.46 -17.72
CA PHE A 44 0.50 -12.26 -18.03
C PHE A 44 1.36 -11.63 -19.13
N ALA A 45 0.74 -11.11 -20.18
CA ALA A 45 1.46 -10.39 -21.25
C ALA A 45 2.16 -9.14 -20.72
N TYR A 46 1.49 -8.36 -19.83
CA TYR A 46 2.10 -7.22 -19.14
C TYR A 46 3.32 -7.66 -18.30
N LEU A 47 3.17 -8.72 -17.50
CA LEU A 47 4.25 -9.25 -16.67
C LEU A 47 5.45 -9.72 -17.52
N GLN A 48 5.20 -10.37 -18.66
CA GLN A 48 6.24 -10.78 -19.61
C GLN A 48 6.99 -9.56 -20.17
N SER A 49 6.27 -8.51 -20.55
CA SER A 49 6.86 -7.27 -21.09
C SER A 49 7.62 -6.46 -20.02
N ASN A 50 7.30 -6.65 -18.73
CA ASN A 50 7.89 -5.95 -17.59
C ASN A 50 8.52 -6.95 -16.59
N ALA A 51 9.17 -7.99 -17.09
CA ALA A 51 9.71 -9.08 -16.26
C ALA A 51 10.87 -8.65 -15.35
N ASN A 52 11.51 -7.52 -15.64
CA ASN A 52 12.64 -6.96 -14.91
C ASN A 52 12.27 -5.94 -13.83
N LYS A 53 10.99 -5.76 -13.54
CA LYS A 53 10.53 -4.87 -12.45
C LYS A 53 10.63 -5.56 -11.10
N GLU A 54 11.29 -4.89 -10.14
CA GLU A 54 11.59 -5.40 -8.80
C GLU A 54 11.33 -4.32 -7.73
N ILE A 55 11.15 -4.74 -6.49
CA ILE A 55 11.13 -3.85 -5.33
C ILE A 55 12.51 -3.77 -4.69
N ALA A 56 12.87 -2.60 -4.15
CA ALA A 56 14.12 -2.41 -3.43
C ALA A 56 13.91 -2.60 -1.92
N MET A 57 14.66 -3.51 -1.30
CA MET A 57 14.75 -3.64 0.16
C MET A 57 15.85 -2.72 0.70
N ASP A 58 15.64 -1.39 0.56
CA ASP A 58 16.61 -0.38 1.00
C ASP A 58 16.41 -0.04 2.48
N SER A 59 17.45 -0.27 3.28
CA SER A 59 17.45 0.00 4.72
C SER A 59 17.70 1.47 5.09
N LYS A 60 17.96 2.35 4.12
CA LYS A 60 18.14 3.78 4.36
C LYS A 60 16.84 4.43 4.81
N TYR A 61 16.93 5.47 5.60
CA TYR A 61 15.75 6.27 5.95
C TYR A 61 15.19 7.00 4.73
N GLN A 62 13.89 7.31 4.79
CA GLN A 62 13.26 8.20 3.81
C GLN A 62 13.92 9.58 3.90
N ASP A 63 14.33 10.11 2.75
CA ASP A 63 14.81 11.49 2.67
C ASP A 63 13.59 12.42 2.53
N HIS A 64 13.71 13.62 3.09
CA HIS A 64 12.77 14.72 2.87
C HIS A 64 11.32 14.52 3.38
N LEU A 65 11.07 13.57 4.31
CA LEU A 65 9.78 13.58 4.99
C LEU A 65 9.66 14.83 5.85
N PRO A 66 8.58 15.62 5.71
CA PRO A 66 8.35 16.77 6.55
C PRO A 66 8.21 16.35 8.00
N HIS A 67 8.77 17.14 8.91
CA HIS A 67 8.45 16.95 10.33
C HIS A 67 7.00 17.35 10.56
N LEU A 68 6.20 16.42 11.08
CA LEU A 68 4.81 16.69 11.46
C LEU A 68 4.75 16.98 12.95
N GLU A 69 4.17 18.11 13.33
CA GLU A 69 3.97 18.45 14.73
C GLU A 69 2.92 17.54 15.37
N LYS A 70 3.08 17.24 16.65
CA LYS A 70 2.09 16.55 17.46
C LYS A 70 1.02 17.56 17.91
N ALA A 71 -0.23 17.25 17.62
CA ALA A 71 -1.35 18.03 18.16
C ALA A 71 -1.61 17.69 19.65
N GLU A 72 -2.21 18.62 20.37
CA GLU A 72 -2.56 18.43 21.78
C GLU A 72 -3.85 17.63 21.92
N TRP A 73 -3.70 16.37 22.33
CA TRP A 73 -4.80 15.41 22.43
C TRP A 73 -5.29 15.15 23.84
N ALA A 74 -4.60 15.66 24.88
CA ALA A 74 -4.84 15.29 26.28
C ALA A 74 -6.27 15.54 26.74
N GLU A 75 -6.92 16.61 26.26
CA GLU A 75 -8.31 16.93 26.58
C GLU A 75 -9.31 15.95 25.94
N PHE A 76 -9.02 15.46 24.73
CA PHE A 76 -9.95 14.65 23.93
C PHE A 76 -9.76 13.14 24.12
N TYR A 77 -8.52 12.69 24.31
CA TYR A 77 -8.15 11.27 24.44
C TYR A 77 -7.11 11.08 25.54
N PRO A 78 -7.42 11.41 26.82
CA PRO A 78 -6.45 11.35 27.93
C PRO A 78 -5.92 9.94 28.22
N TRP A 79 -6.68 8.92 27.80
CA TRP A 79 -6.28 7.50 27.98
C TRP A 79 -5.40 6.95 26.85
N ALA A 80 -5.27 7.68 25.73
CA ALA A 80 -4.55 7.18 24.56
C ALA A 80 -3.03 7.18 24.84
N LYS A 81 -2.45 5.99 24.78
CA LYS A 81 -1.01 5.76 24.94
C LYS A 81 -0.56 4.62 24.04
N ASP A 82 0.73 4.58 23.74
CA ASP A 82 1.35 3.43 23.09
C ASP A 82 1.44 2.26 24.10
N GLU A 83 0.69 1.20 23.82
CA GLU A 83 0.72 -0.01 24.64
C GLU A 83 1.77 -0.96 24.06
N LEU A 84 2.88 -1.09 24.79
CA LEU A 84 3.93 -2.03 24.41
C LEU A 84 3.46 -3.47 24.62
N PRO A 85 3.87 -4.41 23.73
CA PRO A 85 3.59 -5.82 23.93
C PRO A 85 4.12 -6.32 25.28
N PRO A 86 3.38 -7.17 26.01
CA PRO A 86 3.92 -7.87 27.16
C PRO A 86 5.11 -8.74 26.73
N ASP A 87 6.10 -8.85 27.58
CA ASP A 87 7.32 -9.66 27.34
C ASP A 87 8.09 -9.28 26.05
N MET A 88 8.01 -8.02 25.65
CA MET A 88 8.73 -7.50 24.49
C MET A 88 10.24 -7.75 24.65
N PRO A 89 10.89 -8.38 23.66
CA PRO A 89 12.33 -8.64 23.72
C PRO A 89 13.12 -7.34 23.72
N LYS A 90 14.34 -7.39 24.26
CA LYS A 90 15.24 -6.23 24.20
C LYS A 90 15.50 -5.83 22.76
N ALA A 91 15.29 -4.57 22.48
CA ALA A 91 15.50 -4.02 21.14
C ALA A 91 17.00 -4.11 20.76
N LEU A 92 17.26 -4.60 19.54
CA LEU A 92 18.59 -4.79 18.97
C LEU A 92 18.67 -4.16 17.58
N GLY A 93 19.83 -3.59 17.27
CA GLY A 93 20.13 -3.01 15.97
C GLY A 93 19.71 -1.55 15.82
N ARG A 94 19.63 -1.11 14.56
CA ARG A 94 19.28 0.27 14.21
C ARG A 94 17.75 0.43 14.21
N ALA A 95 17.27 1.52 14.78
CA ALA A 95 15.85 1.84 14.77
C ALA A 95 15.31 2.01 13.33
N VAL A 96 14.06 1.64 13.12
CA VAL A 96 13.37 1.79 11.83
C VAL A 96 12.29 2.85 11.92
N LYS A 97 11.98 3.48 10.78
CA LYS A 97 10.91 4.47 10.60
C LYS A 97 9.86 3.92 9.66
N PHE A 98 8.60 4.30 9.90
CA PHE A 98 7.49 3.90 9.06
C PHE A 98 6.97 5.04 8.19
N LEU A 99 6.63 4.69 6.95
CA LEU A 99 5.86 5.53 6.03
C LEU A 99 4.72 4.71 5.47
N MET A 100 3.51 5.27 5.46
CA MET A 100 2.33 4.60 4.94
C MET A 100 1.58 5.52 3.98
N PHE A 101 1.21 4.98 2.82
CA PHE A 101 0.29 5.63 1.88
C PHE A 101 -1.03 4.88 1.89
N VAL A 102 -2.12 5.62 1.85
CA VAL A 102 -3.48 5.10 1.83
C VAL A 102 -4.29 5.80 0.75
N ASP A 103 -5.10 5.04 0.02
CA ASP A 103 -6.04 5.53 -0.98
C ASP A 103 -7.33 4.69 -0.98
N ALA A 104 -8.41 5.26 -1.48
CA ALA A 104 -9.63 4.54 -1.77
C ALA A 104 -10.27 4.93 -3.11
N SER A 105 -10.59 3.96 -3.93
CA SER A 105 -11.44 4.21 -5.10
C SER A 105 -12.91 4.19 -4.69
N HIS A 106 -13.54 5.37 -4.58
CA HIS A 106 -14.93 5.47 -4.17
C HIS A 106 -15.88 4.83 -5.19
N ALA A 107 -16.76 3.92 -4.70
CA ALA A 107 -17.83 3.26 -5.46
C ALA A 107 -17.40 2.68 -6.81
N SER A 108 -16.15 2.22 -6.93
CA SER A 108 -15.54 1.77 -8.18
C SER A 108 -16.11 0.47 -8.73
N ASN A 109 -16.69 -0.38 -7.90
CA ASN A 109 -17.39 -1.57 -8.38
C ASN A 109 -18.76 -1.16 -8.96
N LEU A 110 -18.92 -1.28 -10.28
CA LEU A 110 -20.13 -0.83 -10.97
C LEU A 110 -21.39 -1.61 -10.59
N VAL A 111 -21.25 -2.86 -10.13
CA VAL A 111 -22.39 -3.72 -9.76
C VAL A 111 -22.77 -3.51 -8.28
N THR A 112 -21.79 -3.62 -7.37
CA THR A 112 -22.05 -3.57 -5.94
C THR A 112 -21.87 -2.18 -5.33
N ARG A 113 -21.31 -1.23 -6.10
CA ARG A 113 -20.97 0.15 -5.67
C ARG A 113 -20.03 0.19 -4.46
N GLN A 114 -19.37 -0.93 -4.15
CA GLN A 114 -18.36 -1.00 -3.10
C GLN A 114 -17.06 -0.34 -3.57
N SER A 115 -16.41 0.32 -2.63
CA SER A 115 -15.10 0.96 -2.80
C SER A 115 -13.97 -0.06 -2.67
N ARG A 116 -12.76 0.36 -3.02
CA ARG A 116 -11.55 -0.45 -2.82
C ARG A 116 -10.56 0.31 -1.95
N THR A 117 -9.97 -0.36 -1.00
CA THR A 117 -8.88 0.13 -0.17
C THR A 117 -7.54 -0.24 -0.79
N GLY A 118 -6.63 0.71 -0.86
CA GLY A 118 -5.22 0.52 -1.16
C GLY A 118 -4.35 1.03 -0.02
N VAL A 119 -3.41 0.22 0.43
CA VAL A 119 -2.44 0.58 1.46
C VAL A 119 -1.07 0.06 1.06
N ILE A 120 -0.04 0.87 1.23
CA ILE A 120 1.35 0.44 1.15
C ILE A 120 2.11 0.98 2.35
N ILE A 121 2.84 0.09 3.06
CA ILE A 121 3.63 0.44 4.25
C ILE A 121 5.09 0.15 3.97
N TYR A 122 5.91 1.17 4.22
CA TYR A 122 7.35 1.10 4.13
C TYR A 122 7.97 1.01 5.53
N VAL A 123 8.99 0.20 5.65
CA VAL A 123 9.95 0.25 6.74
C VAL A 123 11.22 0.87 6.17
N ASN A 124 11.57 2.06 6.62
CA ASN A 124 12.57 2.90 5.96
C ASN A 124 12.18 3.15 4.49
N ARG A 125 13.03 2.78 3.51
CA ARG A 125 12.71 2.88 2.07
C ARG A 125 12.16 1.59 1.47
N ALA A 126 12.11 0.49 2.24
CA ALA A 126 11.64 -0.79 1.76
C ALA A 126 10.11 -0.91 1.87
N PRO A 127 9.36 -1.17 0.79
CA PRO A 127 7.96 -1.53 0.87
C PRO A 127 7.85 -2.95 1.46
N ILE A 128 7.24 -3.07 2.64
CA ILE A 128 7.14 -4.34 3.37
C ILE A 128 5.74 -4.93 3.33
N LEU A 129 4.73 -4.08 3.24
CA LEU A 129 3.33 -4.51 3.18
C LEU A 129 2.59 -3.70 2.13
N TRP A 130 1.82 -4.40 1.28
CA TRP A 130 0.89 -3.80 0.33
C TRP A 130 -0.43 -4.54 0.36
N TYR A 131 -1.50 -3.78 0.17
CA TYR A 131 -2.84 -4.30 0.35
C TYR A 131 -3.80 -3.65 -0.65
N SER A 132 -4.53 -4.48 -1.38
CA SER A 132 -5.61 -4.07 -2.27
C SER A 132 -6.82 -4.96 -2.07
N LYS A 133 -7.90 -4.42 -1.51
CA LYS A 133 -9.12 -5.21 -1.26
C LYS A 133 -10.36 -4.37 -1.40
N LYS A 134 -11.41 -4.98 -1.93
CA LYS A 134 -12.76 -4.41 -1.96
C LYS A 134 -13.27 -4.22 -0.53
N GLN A 135 -13.83 -3.06 -0.22
CA GLN A 135 -14.45 -2.78 1.08
C GLN A 135 -15.71 -3.61 1.27
N ASN A 136 -16.00 -4.01 2.51
CA ASN A 136 -17.19 -4.81 2.82
C ASN A 136 -18.46 -3.95 2.88
N SER A 137 -18.33 -2.66 3.22
CA SER A 137 -19.42 -1.68 3.25
C SER A 137 -19.52 -0.89 1.95
N VAL A 138 -20.69 -0.31 1.72
CA VAL A 138 -20.91 0.70 0.67
C VAL A 138 -20.94 2.06 1.33
N GLU A 139 -19.94 2.87 1.06
CA GLU A 139 -19.84 4.22 1.57
C GLU A 139 -20.58 5.21 0.66
N THR A 140 -21.31 6.13 1.28
CA THR A 140 -22.13 7.12 0.57
C THR A 140 -21.35 8.34 0.07
N SER A 141 -20.06 8.42 0.37
CA SER A 141 -19.20 9.53 -0.03
C SER A 141 -17.74 9.09 -0.14
N SER A 142 -16.95 9.84 -0.92
CA SER A 142 -15.49 9.65 -1.00
C SER A 142 -14.84 9.76 0.37
N PHE A 143 -15.23 10.72 1.21
CA PHE A 143 -14.76 10.82 2.60
C PHE A 143 -14.93 9.51 3.37
N GLY A 144 -16.11 8.87 3.30
CA GLY A 144 -16.36 7.61 4.01
C GLY A 144 -15.48 6.47 3.52
N SER A 145 -15.30 6.33 2.21
CA SER A 145 -14.43 5.29 1.64
C SER A 145 -12.95 5.51 1.96
N GLU A 146 -12.47 6.76 1.89
CA GLU A 146 -11.12 7.13 2.29
C GLU A 146 -10.87 6.87 3.78
N PHE A 147 -11.88 7.23 4.61
CA PHE A 147 -11.79 7.00 6.05
C PHE A 147 -11.75 5.51 6.41
N ALA A 148 -12.54 4.68 5.72
CA ALA A 148 -12.52 3.22 5.89
C ALA A 148 -11.18 2.63 5.44
N ALA A 149 -10.58 3.19 4.37
CA ALA A 149 -9.25 2.79 3.93
C ALA A 149 -8.17 3.16 4.95
N LEU A 150 -8.21 4.40 5.48
CA LEU A 150 -7.28 4.84 6.52
C LEU A 150 -7.38 3.98 7.78
N LYS A 151 -8.59 3.67 8.25
CA LYS A 151 -8.79 2.75 9.38
C LYS A 151 -8.13 1.40 9.12
N THR A 152 -8.34 0.83 7.94
CA THR A 152 -7.72 -0.46 7.55
C THR A 152 -6.19 -0.35 7.51
N GLY A 153 -5.65 0.74 6.97
CA GLY A 153 -4.21 1.01 6.96
C GLY A 153 -3.62 1.05 8.36
N VAL A 154 -4.29 1.73 9.29
CA VAL A 154 -3.86 1.81 10.69
C VAL A 154 -3.88 0.44 11.37
N GLU A 155 -4.91 -0.38 11.15
CA GLU A 155 -4.96 -1.75 11.68
C GLU A 155 -3.82 -2.63 11.15
N LEU A 156 -3.51 -2.53 9.85
CA LEU A 156 -2.39 -3.25 9.23
C LEU A 156 -1.04 -2.77 9.80
N PHE A 157 -0.88 -1.46 9.98
CA PHE A 157 0.31 -0.88 10.57
C PHE A 157 0.52 -1.34 12.02
N GLU A 158 -0.52 -1.33 12.86
CA GLU A 158 -0.42 -1.81 14.25
C GLU A 158 0.00 -3.28 14.29
N GLY A 159 -0.59 -4.13 13.44
CA GLY A 159 -0.21 -5.53 13.34
C GLY A 159 1.24 -5.74 12.90
N LEU A 160 1.74 -4.92 11.97
CA LEU A 160 3.13 -4.95 11.53
C LEU A 160 4.08 -4.43 12.63
N ARG A 161 3.73 -3.29 13.26
CA ARG A 161 4.48 -2.71 14.38
C ARG A 161 4.65 -3.73 15.51
N TYR A 162 3.54 -4.36 15.94
CA TYR A 162 3.57 -5.39 16.97
C TYR A 162 4.53 -6.52 16.63
N LYS A 163 4.46 -7.06 15.41
CA LYS A 163 5.35 -8.15 14.96
C LYS A 163 6.82 -7.74 15.01
N LEU A 164 7.16 -6.54 14.55
CA LEU A 164 8.54 -6.06 14.57
C LEU A 164 9.04 -5.84 16.01
N GLN A 165 8.21 -5.31 16.90
CA GLN A 165 8.52 -5.18 18.31
C GLN A 165 8.79 -6.56 18.96
N MET A 166 7.97 -7.57 18.66
CA MET A 166 8.17 -8.94 19.14
C MET A 166 9.39 -9.63 18.52
N MET A 167 9.92 -9.12 17.41
CA MET A 167 11.20 -9.53 16.82
C MET A 167 12.41 -8.75 17.39
N GLY A 168 12.18 -7.83 18.33
CA GLY A 168 13.22 -7.00 18.91
C GLY A 168 13.71 -5.87 18.01
N VAL A 169 12.92 -5.47 17.00
CA VAL A 169 13.27 -4.34 16.12
C VAL A 169 12.92 -3.02 16.82
N PRO A 170 13.89 -2.12 17.06
CA PRO A 170 13.62 -0.82 17.62
C PRO A 170 12.87 0.06 16.58
N ILE A 171 11.86 0.78 17.04
CA ILE A 171 11.03 1.65 16.19
C ILE A 171 11.24 3.10 16.65
N ASP A 172 11.54 3.98 15.69
CA ASP A 172 11.76 5.40 15.92
C ASP A 172 10.53 6.22 15.55
N GLY A 173 9.88 6.75 16.56
CA GLY A 173 8.76 7.67 16.44
C GLY A 173 7.47 7.06 15.86
N TYR A 174 6.73 7.91 15.17
CA TYR A 174 5.42 7.63 14.59
C TYR A 174 5.53 7.09 13.14
N CYS A 175 4.45 6.48 12.66
CA CYS A 175 4.28 6.22 11.23
C CYS A 175 3.81 7.50 10.52
N HIS A 176 4.60 7.97 9.56
CA HIS A 176 4.20 9.06 8.68
C HIS A 176 3.13 8.53 7.72
N THR A 177 1.90 9.05 7.81
CA THR A 177 0.75 8.51 7.09
C THR A 177 0.23 9.53 6.07
N CYS A 178 0.30 9.16 4.79
CA CYS A 178 -0.07 9.98 3.64
C CYS A 178 -1.45 9.59 3.12
N VAL A 179 -2.37 10.55 2.98
CA VAL A 179 -3.70 10.40 2.39
C VAL A 179 -3.98 11.55 1.42
N ASP A 180 -4.71 11.32 0.33
CA ASP A 180 -4.99 12.36 -0.67
C ASP A 180 -6.29 13.13 -0.44
N ASN A 181 -7.05 12.78 0.60
CA ASN A 181 -8.31 13.46 0.97
C ASN A 181 -8.08 14.44 2.14
N ASN A 182 -8.04 15.73 1.82
CA ASN A 182 -7.82 16.78 2.83
C ASN A 182 -8.89 16.79 3.94
N SER A 183 -10.15 16.41 3.64
CA SER A 183 -11.19 16.30 4.67
C SER A 183 -10.88 15.21 5.68
N VAL A 184 -10.27 14.09 5.24
CA VAL A 184 -9.81 13.02 6.13
C VAL A 184 -8.68 13.53 7.02
N VAL A 185 -7.67 14.20 6.45
CA VAL A 185 -6.57 14.79 7.22
C VAL A 185 -7.10 15.74 8.30
N MET A 186 -7.95 16.70 7.93
CA MET A 186 -8.49 17.69 8.85
C MET A 186 -9.32 17.07 9.98
N ASN A 187 -10.05 15.99 9.70
CA ASN A 187 -10.86 15.31 10.72
C ASN A 187 -10.04 14.40 11.64
N THR A 188 -8.85 13.98 11.24
CA THR A 188 -8.01 13.05 12.01
C THR A 188 -6.84 13.73 12.71
N SER A 189 -6.27 14.79 12.15
CA SER A 189 -5.11 15.49 12.71
C SER A 189 -5.47 16.65 13.67
N ARG A 190 -6.73 17.11 13.67
CA ARG A 190 -7.17 18.21 14.52
C ARG A 190 -8.04 17.73 15.67
N PRO A 191 -7.61 17.91 16.93
CA PRO A 191 -8.36 17.48 18.11
C PRO A 191 -9.78 18.06 18.21
N GLU A 192 -9.99 19.31 17.81
CA GLU A 192 -11.26 20.02 17.88
C GLU A 192 -12.25 19.63 16.77
N SER A 193 -11.79 18.82 15.79
CA SER A 193 -12.64 18.41 14.69
C SER A 193 -13.80 17.53 15.16
N THR A 194 -15.00 17.81 14.64
CA THR A 194 -16.21 17.06 14.96
C THR A 194 -16.68 16.22 13.78
N LEU A 195 -17.01 14.96 14.04
CA LEU A 195 -17.53 14.06 13.02
C LEU A 195 -18.99 14.39 12.69
N LYS A 196 -19.26 14.73 11.43
CA LYS A 196 -20.62 14.97 10.94
C LYS A 196 -21.39 13.69 10.57
N LYS A 197 -20.69 12.59 10.32
CA LYS A 197 -21.26 11.30 9.86
C LYS A 197 -21.22 10.25 10.97
N LYS A 198 -22.38 9.95 11.57
CA LYS A 198 -22.51 8.96 12.65
C LYS A 198 -22.06 7.56 12.25
N SER A 199 -22.24 7.16 10.98
CA SER A 199 -21.84 5.83 10.48
C SER A 199 -20.35 5.53 10.62
N ASN A 200 -19.50 6.56 10.64
CA ASN A 200 -18.05 6.41 10.71
C ASN A 200 -17.48 6.64 12.11
N SER A 201 -18.34 6.75 13.14
CA SER A 201 -17.89 7.19 14.47
C SER A 201 -16.88 6.25 15.12
N VAL A 202 -17.06 4.92 14.99
CA VAL A 202 -16.11 3.93 15.52
C VAL A 202 -14.75 4.06 14.85
N ALA A 203 -14.71 4.12 13.52
CA ALA A 203 -13.48 4.31 12.76
C ALA A 203 -12.81 5.66 13.10
N TYR A 204 -13.61 6.71 13.24
CA TYR A 204 -13.14 8.04 13.58
C TYR A 204 -12.43 8.07 14.94
N HIS A 205 -13.05 7.54 15.99
CA HIS A 205 -12.43 7.51 17.31
C HIS A 205 -11.23 6.57 17.36
N TYR A 206 -11.29 5.45 16.66
CA TYR A 206 -10.15 4.52 16.56
C TYR A 206 -8.91 5.19 15.95
N VAL A 207 -9.02 5.80 14.77
CA VAL A 207 -7.87 6.46 14.12
C VAL A 207 -7.34 7.61 14.98
N ARG A 208 -8.20 8.43 15.54
CA ARG A 208 -7.82 9.56 16.40
C ARG A 208 -7.14 9.14 17.69
N SER A 209 -7.55 8.03 18.30
CA SER A 209 -6.87 7.48 19.47
C SER A 209 -5.43 7.08 19.16
N LYS A 210 -5.16 6.63 17.90
CA LYS A 210 -3.80 6.30 17.46
C LYS A 210 -2.96 7.56 17.15
N CYS A 211 -3.61 8.63 16.67
CA CYS A 211 -2.95 9.93 16.57
C CYS A 211 -2.60 10.48 17.96
N ALA A 212 -3.53 10.37 18.92
CA ALA A 212 -3.32 10.82 20.30
C ALA A 212 -2.21 10.02 21.01
N ALA A 213 -2.13 8.72 20.77
CA ALA A 213 -1.05 7.86 21.27
C ALA A 213 0.30 8.08 20.56
N ASP A 214 0.36 8.99 19.59
CA ASP A 214 1.54 9.29 18.77
C ASP A 214 2.07 8.09 17.95
N LEU A 215 1.20 7.16 17.62
CA LEU A 215 1.54 6.02 16.77
C LEU A 215 1.58 6.38 15.28
N ILE A 216 0.70 7.29 14.86
CA ILE A 216 0.58 7.79 13.50
C ILE A 216 0.47 9.30 13.49
N ARG A 217 1.01 9.95 12.47
CA ARG A 217 0.75 11.35 12.14
C ARG A 217 0.34 11.46 10.68
N ILE A 218 -0.79 12.10 10.44
CA ILE A 218 -1.46 12.08 9.13
C ILE A 218 -1.20 13.39 8.42
N THR A 219 -0.80 13.29 7.16
CA THR A 219 -0.56 14.43 6.26
C THR A 219 -1.30 14.27 4.95
N TRP A 220 -1.56 15.38 4.29
CA TRP A 220 -2.08 15.38 2.93
C TRP A 220 -0.97 15.07 1.93
N GLU A 221 -1.27 14.21 0.98
CA GLU A 221 -0.41 13.87 -0.14
C GLU A 221 -1.17 14.09 -1.46
N GLY A 222 -0.50 14.62 -2.47
CA GLY A 222 -1.13 14.84 -3.77
C GLY A 222 -1.48 13.52 -4.45
N THR A 223 -2.64 13.44 -5.12
CA THR A 223 -3.07 12.22 -5.84
C THR A 223 -2.01 11.70 -6.84
N LYS A 224 -1.24 12.60 -7.47
CA LYS A 224 -0.18 12.20 -8.39
C LYS A 224 1.04 11.56 -7.72
N THR A 225 1.25 11.83 -6.46
CA THR A 225 2.39 11.33 -5.65
C THR A 225 1.97 10.25 -4.67
N ASN A 226 0.66 10.07 -4.43
CA ASN A 226 0.15 8.98 -3.61
C ASN A 226 0.28 7.64 -4.34
N VAL A 227 1.31 6.87 -3.99
CA VAL A 227 1.59 5.57 -4.61
C VAL A 227 0.53 4.50 -4.32
N ALA A 228 -0.31 4.68 -3.30
CA ALA A 228 -1.42 3.77 -3.01
C ALA A 228 -2.53 3.82 -4.07
N ASP A 229 -2.58 4.86 -4.92
CA ASP A 229 -3.51 4.96 -6.04
C ASP A 229 -3.38 3.77 -7.01
N MET A 230 -2.16 3.23 -7.17
CA MET A 230 -1.89 2.01 -7.94
C MET A 230 -2.61 0.77 -7.39
N LEU A 231 -2.96 0.76 -6.10
CA LEU A 231 -3.60 -0.37 -5.42
C LEU A 231 -5.13 -0.30 -5.46
N THR A 232 -5.71 0.78 -5.97
CA THR A 232 -7.15 1.03 -5.94
C THR A 232 -7.80 1.13 -7.31
N LYS A 233 -7.05 1.54 -8.34
CA LYS A 233 -7.55 1.86 -9.67
C LYS A 233 -6.78 1.11 -10.76
N ILE A 234 -7.43 0.96 -11.92
CA ILE A 234 -6.77 0.52 -13.15
C ILE A 234 -6.32 1.77 -13.90
N HIS A 235 -5.02 1.88 -14.12
CA HIS A 235 -4.42 3.03 -14.79
C HIS A 235 -4.15 2.77 -16.27
N SER A 236 -4.09 3.83 -17.08
CA SER A 236 -3.54 3.77 -18.44
C SER A 236 -2.07 3.35 -18.40
N GLY A 237 -1.54 2.81 -19.51
CA GLY A 237 -0.15 2.32 -19.57
C GLY A 237 0.88 3.35 -19.10
N PRO A 238 0.86 4.62 -19.60
CA PRO A 238 1.80 5.66 -19.15
C PRO A 238 1.68 5.98 -17.66
N GLU A 239 0.46 6.12 -17.14
CA GLU A 239 0.23 6.45 -15.74
C GLU A 239 0.63 5.30 -14.80
N ARG A 240 0.31 4.07 -15.18
CA ARG A 240 0.77 2.88 -14.47
C ARG A 240 2.29 2.85 -14.39
N LYS A 241 2.98 3.08 -15.53
CA LYS A 241 4.45 3.12 -15.55
C LYS A 241 4.98 4.19 -14.60
N ARG A 242 4.43 5.40 -14.65
CA ARG A 242 4.83 6.50 -13.78
C ARG A 242 4.75 6.14 -12.29
N ILE A 243 3.61 5.58 -11.84
CA ILE A 243 3.42 5.22 -10.43
C ILE A 243 4.28 4.00 -10.06
N ALA A 244 4.36 3.00 -10.94
CA ALA A 244 5.19 1.84 -10.71
C ALA A 244 6.68 2.20 -10.57
N ASP A 245 7.18 3.16 -11.36
CA ASP A 245 8.57 3.64 -11.28
C ASP A 245 8.89 4.41 -9.97
N MET A 246 7.87 4.85 -9.21
CA MET A 246 8.05 5.43 -7.87
C MET A 246 8.25 4.38 -6.78
N VAL A 247 7.78 3.14 -7.00
CA VAL A 247 7.78 2.05 -6.01
C VAL A 247 8.76 0.95 -6.37
N MET A 248 8.97 0.75 -7.66
CA MET A 248 9.74 -0.35 -8.24
C MET A 248 10.86 0.20 -9.12
N TYR A 249 11.88 -0.58 -9.33
CA TYR A 249 12.98 -0.26 -10.23
C TYR A 249 13.16 -1.35 -11.28
N GLU A 250 13.91 -1.05 -12.35
CA GLU A 250 14.28 -2.03 -13.37
C GLU A 250 15.62 -2.68 -13.03
N CYS A 251 15.64 -3.99 -12.90
CA CYS A 251 16.85 -4.75 -12.66
C CYS A 251 17.75 -4.70 -13.89
N LYS A 252 18.86 -3.98 -13.82
CA LYS A 252 19.84 -3.85 -14.91
C LYS A 252 20.51 -5.17 -15.23
N LEU A 253 20.86 -5.97 -14.21
CA LEU A 253 21.49 -7.27 -14.34
C LEU A 253 20.68 -8.22 -15.23
N LEU A 254 19.35 -8.24 -15.07
CA LEU A 254 18.48 -9.07 -15.90
C LEU A 254 18.49 -8.63 -17.37
N ASN A 255 18.60 -7.33 -17.62
CA ASN A 255 18.72 -6.79 -18.98
C ASN A 255 20.06 -7.14 -19.61
N GLU A 256 21.15 -7.11 -18.86
CA GLU A 256 22.48 -7.52 -19.27
C GLU A 256 22.51 -9.02 -19.61
N ILE A 257 21.99 -9.88 -18.73
CA ILE A 257 21.88 -11.33 -18.97
C ILE A 257 21.03 -11.63 -20.21
N LYS A 258 19.89 -10.95 -20.40
CA LYS A 258 19.06 -11.12 -21.61
C LYS A 258 19.81 -10.69 -22.88
N ALA A 259 20.59 -9.62 -22.83
CA ALA A 259 21.39 -9.16 -23.95
C ALA A 259 22.51 -10.15 -24.28
N GLU A 260 23.18 -10.70 -23.27
CA GLU A 260 24.20 -11.73 -23.43
C GLU A 260 23.63 -13.02 -24.02
N ILE A 261 22.49 -13.52 -23.49
CA ILE A 261 21.82 -14.71 -24.04
C ILE A 261 21.43 -14.47 -25.50
N LYS A 262 20.87 -13.33 -25.84
CA LYS A 262 20.52 -12.96 -27.20
C LYS A 262 21.75 -12.92 -28.11
N ALA A 263 22.85 -12.36 -27.65
CA ALA A 263 24.11 -12.29 -28.37
C ALA A 263 24.70 -13.70 -28.59
N MET A 264 24.61 -14.57 -27.57
CA MET A 264 25.03 -15.98 -27.70
C MET A 264 24.15 -16.73 -28.69
N CYS A 265 22.84 -16.60 -28.65
CA CYS A 265 21.93 -17.22 -29.60
C CYS A 265 22.22 -16.76 -31.04
N VAL A 266 22.49 -15.49 -31.26
CA VAL A 266 22.88 -14.95 -32.58
C VAL A 266 24.20 -15.57 -33.06
N ARG A 267 25.20 -15.74 -32.19
CA ARG A 267 26.48 -16.38 -32.55
C ARG A 267 26.31 -17.85 -32.87
N PHE A 268 25.46 -18.60 -32.15
CA PHE A 268 25.25 -20.03 -32.37
C PHE A 268 24.38 -20.37 -33.57
N PHE A 269 23.42 -19.51 -33.92
CA PHE A 269 22.43 -19.82 -34.97
C PHE A 269 22.63 -19.05 -36.28
N LEU A 270 23.56 -18.09 -36.35
CA LEU A 270 23.77 -17.24 -37.53
C LEU A 270 25.23 -17.24 -38.06
N THR A 271 26.13 -18.09 -37.55
CA THR A 271 27.41 -18.36 -38.22
C THR A 271 27.21 -19.58 -39.09
N PRO A 272 27.16 -19.43 -40.44
CA PRO A 272 27.33 -20.60 -41.34
C PRO A 272 28.77 -21.10 -41.19
N GLU A 273 28.93 -22.41 -41.16
CA GLU A 273 30.22 -23.09 -41.33
C GLU A 273 30.86 -22.75 -42.68
#